data_3fe6cd17eedac331a442684ed799302f
#
_entry.id   3fe6cd17eedac331a442684ed799302f
#
_cell.length_a   1.000
_cell.length_b   1.000
_cell.length_c   1.000
_cell.angle_alpha   90.00
_cell.angle_beta   90.00
_cell.angle_gamma   90.00
#
_symmetry.space_group_name_H-M   'P 1'
#
loop_
_entity.id
_entity.type
_entity.pdbx_description
1 polymer ?
#
loop_
_entity_poly.entity_id
_entity_poly.type
_entity_poly.pdbx_seq_one_letter_code
_entity_poly.pdbx_strand_id
1 'polypeptide(L)'
;MNILVTGGTGGLGRATVERLAQCADNLIYFTYYSSDIKANAITEKYANTIAFKCNQTKLEDVERLVTAIKTWNLDVLVNNAWVGSPRGIRFHKLESEQLMEHFQSNVLSLVAITQAALEGMRKRKNGHIVTVLTSSLVGTPPLGYGMYGATKAYVAQLAKTWSKEYIKVGITSNCVSPGFMQTDFTAETDERVIEQLTEEHPLKQILKPEDVAQVIEALVYAPKHVNGVTIPVNAGMEIL
;
A
#
# COMPACT_ATOMS: atom_id res chain seq x y z
N MET A 1 -7.86 -4.04 -17.35
CA MET A 1 -7.05 -4.85 -16.39
C MET A 1 -7.86 -5.09 -15.12
N ASN A 2 -7.63 -6.26 -14.47
CA ASN A 2 -8.18 -6.56 -13.16
C ASN A 2 -7.17 -6.16 -12.07
N ILE A 3 -7.51 -5.18 -11.25
CA ILE A 3 -6.61 -4.57 -10.27
C ILE A 3 -7.17 -4.72 -8.87
N LEU A 4 -6.36 -5.20 -7.92
CA LEU A 4 -6.70 -5.18 -6.50
C LEU A 4 -5.92 -4.07 -5.78
N VAL A 5 -6.64 -3.20 -5.07
CA VAL A 5 -6.05 -2.21 -4.16
C VAL A 5 -6.45 -2.58 -2.72
N THR A 6 -5.50 -2.94 -1.89
CA THR A 6 -5.80 -3.19 -0.47
C THR A 6 -5.94 -1.86 0.29
N GLY A 7 -6.95 -1.77 1.20
CA GLY A 7 -7.19 -0.55 1.98
C GLY A 7 -7.75 0.62 1.16
N GLY A 8 -8.64 0.34 0.19
CA GLY A 8 -9.14 1.31 -0.79
C GLY A 8 -10.09 2.40 -0.27
N THR A 9 -10.46 2.40 1.02
CA THR A 9 -11.25 3.50 1.63
C THR A 9 -10.42 4.48 2.45
N GLY A 10 -9.14 4.18 2.70
CA GLY A 10 -8.18 5.09 3.35
C GLY A 10 -7.68 6.18 2.39
N GLY A 11 -7.05 7.24 2.90
CA GLY A 11 -6.64 8.40 2.10
C GLY A 11 -5.94 8.07 0.79
N LEU A 12 -4.76 7.43 0.84
CA LEU A 12 -4.03 7.04 -0.37
C LEU A 12 -4.73 5.92 -1.17
N GLY A 13 -5.28 4.92 -0.47
CA GLY A 13 -5.98 3.83 -1.14
C GLY A 13 -7.18 4.33 -1.93
N ARG A 14 -7.96 5.25 -1.37
CA ARG A 14 -9.10 5.88 -2.05
C ARG A 14 -8.65 6.67 -3.29
N ALA A 15 -7.64 7.53 -3.14
CA ALA A 15 -7.10 8.29 -4.27
C ALA A 15 -6.60 7.36 -5.39
N THR A 16 -5.98 6.22 -5.02
CA THR A 16 -5.51 5.20 -5.98
C THR A 16 -6.69 4.51 -6.69
N VAL A 17 -7.71 4.08 -5.94
CA VAL A 17 -8.91 3.45 -6.52
C VAL A 17 -9.62 4.41 -7.46
N GLU A 18 -9.90 5.64 -7.02
CA GLU A 18 -10.60 6.65 -7.81
C GLU A 18 -9.81 7.00 -9.10
N ARG A 19 -8.49 7.08 -9.02
CA ARG A 19 -7.65 7.35 -10.18
C ARG A 19 -7.65 6.22 -11.19
N LEU A 20 -7.44 4.97 -10.75
CA LEU A 20 -7.41 3.80 -11.63
C LEU A 20 -8.78 3.49 -12.23
N ALA A 21 -9.86 3.84 -11.53
CA ALA A 21 -11.25 3.66 -11.99
C ALA A 21 -11.65 4.65 -13.10
N GLN A 22 -10.91 5.73 -13.33
CA GLN A 22 -11.15 6.64 -14.47
C GLN A 22 -10.94 5.96 -15.83
N CYS A 23 -10.12 4.91 -15.88
CA CYS A 23 -10.00 4.08 -17.07
C CYS A 23 -11.11 3.02 -17.07
N ALA A 24 -12.09 3.16 -17.96
CA ALA A 24 -13.25 2.26 -18.04
C ALA A 24 -12.89 0.80 -18.34
N ASP A 25 -11.72 0.54 -18.95
CA ASP A 25 -11.23 -0.82 -19.25
C ASP A 25 -10.64 -1.53 -18.00
N ASN A 26 -10.52 -0.84 -16.88
CA ASN A 26 -10.12 -1.44 -15.63
C ASN A 26 -11.32 -1.95 -14.85
N LEU A 27 -11.15 -3.08 -14.17
CA LEU A 27 -12.02 -3.55 -13.10
C LEU A 27 -11.22 -3.49 -11.80
N ILE A 28 -11.67 -2.65 -10.87
CA ILE A 28 -10.96 -2.37 -9.63
C ILE A 28 -11.64 -3.10 -8.48
N TYR A 29 -10.99 -4.10 -7.94
CA TYR A 29 -11.32 -4.66 -6.63
C TYR A 29 -10.61 -3.83 -5.57
N PHE A 30 -11.28 -3.50 -4.48
CA PHE A 30 -10.61 -2.86 -3.36
C PHE A 30 -11.08 -3.42 -2.03
N THR A 31 -10.15 -3.58 -1.08
CA THR A 31 -10.50 -3.99 0.27
C THR A 31 -10.78 -2.80 1.18
N TYR A 32 -11.68 -2.99 2.16
CA TYR A 32 -11.92 -2.05 3.23
C TYR A 32 -12.29 -2.78 4.52
N TYR A 33 -12.21 -2.11 5.68
CA TYR A 33 -12.54 -2.73 6.96
C TYR A 33 -13.84 -2.19 7.55
N SER A 34 -13.87 -0.92 7.96
CA SER A 34 -14.96 -0.36 8.81
C SER A 34 -15.80 0.72 8.12
N SER A 35 -15.38 1.20 6.96
CA SER A 35 -16.03 2.34 6.29
C SER A 35 -16.96 1.90 5.18
N ASP A 36 -18.07 1.22 5.52
CA ASP A 36 -19.10 0.80 4.54
C ASP A 36 -19.63 2.01 3.73
N ILE A 37 -19.84 3.17 4.39
CA ILE A 37 -20.29 4.40 3.72
C ILE A 37 -19.27 4.86 2.65
N LYS A 38 -17.97 4.90 2.99
CA LYS A 38 -16.93 5.28 2.02
C LYS A 38 -16.83 4.27 0.87
N ALA A 39 -16.97 2.96 1.18
CA ALA A 39 -16.93 1.91 0.17
C ALA A 39 -18.10 2.03 -0.81
N ASN A 40 -19.32 2.23 -0.30
CA ASN A 40 -20.52 2.43 -1.13
C ASN A 40 -20.40 3.68 -2.00
N ALA A 41 -19.94 4.81 -1.45
CA ALA A 41 -19.73 6.03 -2.22
C ALA A 41 -18.75 5.85 -3.39
N ILE A 42 -17.74 5.01 -3.26
CA ILE A 42 -16.81 4.69 -4.35
C ILE A 42 -17.50 3.85 -5.42
N THR A 43 -18.23 2.78 -5.02
CA THR A 43 -18.90 1.89 -5.97
C THR A 43 -20.09 2.54 -6.68
N GLU A 44 -20.77 3.48 -6.04
CA GLU A 44 -21.83 4.30 -6.66
C GLU A 44 -21.24 5.28 -7.70
N LYS A 45 -20.07 5.86 -7.41
CA LYS A 45 -19.40 6.83 -8.29
C LYS A 45 -18.72 6.16 -9.49
N TYR A 46 -18.16 4.96 -9.32
CA TYR A 46 -17.39 4.24 -10.34
C TYR A 46 -17.95 2.82 -10.53
N ALA A 47 -18.73 2.62 -11.59
CA ALA A 47 -19.39 1.34 -11.89
C ALA A 47 -18.42 0.17 -12.13
N ASN A 48 -17.16 0.46 -12.42
CA ASN A 48 -16.08 -0.52 -12.63
C ASN A 48 -15.29 -0.82 -11.35
N THR A 49 -15.90 -0.63 -10.17
CA THR A 49 -15.29 -0.92 -8.87
C THR A 49 -16.10 -1.94 -8.08
N ILE A 50 -15.42 -2.81 -7.34
CA ILE A 50 -16.00 -3.84 -6.47
C ILE A 50 -15.36 -3.76 -5.10
N ALA A 51 -16.16 -3.50 -4.07
CA ALA A 51 -15.70 -3.43 -2.69
C ALA A 51 -15.70 -4.82 -2.04
N PHE A 52 -14.65 -5.16 -1.31
CA PHE A 52 -14.53 -6.40 -0.54
C PHE A 52 -14.19 -6.09 0.91
N LYS A 53 -15.08 -6.41 1.84
CA LYS A 53 -14.86 -6.18 3.27
C LYS A 53 -13.87 -7.19 3.83
N CYS A 54 -12.76 -6.70 4.39
CA CYS A 54 -11.69 -7.54 4.94
C CYS A 54 -10.98 -6.83 6.10
N ASN A 55 -11.06 -7.41 7.28
CA ASN A 55 -10.25 -7.00 8.42
C ASN A 55 -8.95 -7.82 8.43
N GLN A 56 -7.82 -7.19 8.09
CA GLN A 56 -6.52 -7.87 8.03
C GLN A 56 -5.99 -8.34 9.39
N THR A 57 -6.63 -7.95 10.52
CA THR A 57 -6.31 -8.51 11.84
C THR A 57 -6.97 -9.88 12.06
N LYS A 58 -7.94 -10.26 11.22
CA LYS A 58 -8.69 -11.52 11.33
C LYS A 58 -8.27 -12.50 10.25
N LEU A 59 -7.73 -13.63 10.65
CA LEU A 59 -7.28 -14.68 9.73
C LEU A 59 -8.39 -15.12 8.77
N GLU A 60 -9.60 -15.33 9.29
CA GLU A 60 -10.77 -15.74 8.50
C GLU A 60 -11.11 -14.76 7.36
N ASP A 61 -10.98 -13.45 7.61
CA ASP A 61 -11.22 -12.43 6.60
C ASP A 61 -10.14 -12.46 5.51
N VAL A 62 -8.87 -12.67 5.91
CA VAL A 62 -7.75 -12.82 4.98
C VAL A 62 -7.93 -14.08 4.13
N GLU A 63 -8.33 -15.20 4.71
CA GLU A 63 -8.60 -16.47 3.99
C GLU A 63 -9.75 -16.33 2.99
N ARG A 64 -10.83 -15.60 3.35
CA ARG A 64 -11.92 -15.29 2.43
C ARG A 64 -11.42 -14.45 1.24
N LEU A 65 -10.59 -13.43 1.51
CA LEU A 65 -9.99 -12.60 0.47
C LEU A 65 -9.06 -13.41 -0.43
N VAL A 66 -8.18 -14.23 0.13
CA VAL A 66 -7.29 -15.14 -0.60
C VAL A 66 -8.08 -16.08 -1.53
N THR A 67 -9.19 -16.61 -1.05
CA THR A 67 -10.08 -17.46 -1.86
C THR A 67 -10.71 -16.67 -3.02
N ALA A 68 -11.19 -15.46 -2.77
CA ALA A 68 -11.77 -14.60 -3.79
C ALA A 68 -10.74 -14.19 -4.86
N ILE A 69 -9.52 -13.83 -4.46
CA ILE A 69 -8.42 -13.45 -5.36
C ILE A 69 -8.16 -14.52 -6.44
N LYS A 70 -8.25 -15.79 -6.09
CA LYS A 70 -8.03 -16.91 -7.04
C LYS A 70 -9.00 -16.89 -8.22
N THR A 71 -10.16 -16.25 -8.06
CA THR A 71 -11.20 -16.14 -9.11
C THR A 71 -11.13 -14.84 -9.91
N TRP A 72 -10.45 -13.80 -9.40
CA TRP A 72 -10.48 -12.45 -9.99
C TRP A 72 -9.54 -12.25 -11.19
N ASN A 73 -8.67 -13.21 -11.47
CA ASN A 73 -7.70 -13.11 -12.57
C ASN A 73 -6.90 -11.80 -12.55
N LEU A 74 -6.35 -11.43 -11.38
CA LEU A 74 -5.69 -10.16 -11.17
C LEU A 74 -4.47 -9.94 -12.06
N ASP A 75 -4.44 -8.82 -12.78
CA ASP A 75 -3.28 -8.33 -13.52
C ASP A 75 -2.37 -7.49 -12.63
N VAL A 76 -2.95 -6.79 -11.64
CA VAL A 76 -2.23 -5.89 -10.74
C VAL A 76 -2.65 -6.10 -9.30
N LEU A 77 -1.67 -6.08 -8.40
CA LEU A 77 -1.87 -5.98 -6.96
C LEU A 77 -1.19 -4.70 -6.43
N VAL A 78 -1.97 -3.83 -5.79
CA VAL A 78 -1.45 -2.68 -5.04
C VAL A 78 -1.55 -2.98 -3.54
N ASN A 79 -0.41 -3.31 -2.93
CA ASN A 79 -0.27 -3.50 -1.49
C ASN A 79 -0.21 -2.14 -0.80
N ASN A 80 -1.37 -1.60 -0.40
CA ASN A 80 -1.49 -0.30 0.25
C ASN A 80 -2.01 -0.39 1.69
N ALA A 81 -2.86 -1.37 2.02
CA ALA A 81 -3.46 -1.49 3.35
C ALA A 81 -2.41 -1.51 4.48
N TRP A 82 -2.76 -0.85 5.56
CA TRP A 82 -1.99 -0.84 6.80
C TRP A 82 -2.95 -0.84 8.00
N VAL A 83 -2.59 -1.59 9.03
CA VAL A 83 -3.35 -1.68 10.29
C VAL A 83 -2.59 -0.96 11.40
N GLY A 84 -3.28 -0.09 12.13
CA GLY A 84 -2.72 0.68 13.23
C GLY A 84 -2.19 2.06 12.81
N SER A 85 -1.72 2.82 13.81
CA SER A 85 -1.08 4.13 13.63
C SER A 85 0.41 3.95 13.30
N PRO A 86 1.03 4.84 12.51
CA PRO A 86 2.48 4.87 12.33
C PRO A 86 3.18 5.29 13.63
N ARG A 87 2.50 6.10 14.45
CA ARG A 87 2.99 6.55 15.74
C ARG A 87 2.98 5.40 16.72
N GLY A 88 4.17 4.85 16.98
CA GLY A 88 4.34 3.72 17.85
C GLY A 88 4.80 4.07 19.27
N ILE A 89 5.17 3.04 19.99
CA ILE A 89 5.69 3.09 21.35
C ILE A 89 7.21 3.22 21.29
N ARG A 90 7.83 3.88 22.28
CA ARG A 90 9.28 3.88 22.46
C ARG A 90 9.77 2.43 22.59
N PHE A 91 10.88 2.08 21.95
CA PHE A 91 11.37 0.71 21.85
C PHE A 91 11.43 -0.04 23.18
N HIS A 92 11.89 0.61 24.26
CA HIS A 92 11.98 0.01 25.60
C HIS A 92 10.62 -0.27 26.28
N LYS A 93 9.51 0.15 25.68
CA LYS A 93 8.13 -0.08 26.14
C LYS A 93 7.33 -1.00 25.20
N LEU A 94 7.99 -1.49 24.16
CA LEU A 94 7.33 -2.33 23.16
C LEU A 94 7.23 -3.76 23.70
N GLU A 95 6.01 -4.26 23.84
CA GLU A 95 5.74 -5.63 24.25
C GLU A 95 5.81 -6.60 23.05
N SER A 96 6.26 -7.83 23.30
CA SER A 96 6.40 -8.86 22.28
C SER A 96 5.08 -9.19 21.60
N GLU A 97 3.98 -9.20 22.35
CA GLU A 97 2.63 -9.46 21.87
C GLU A 97 2.19 -8.41 20.84
N GLN A 98 2.45 -7.13 21.14
CA GLN A 98 2.15 -6.02 20.21
C GLN A 98 2.95 -6.15 18.90
N LEU A 99 4.21 -6.57 19.01
CA LEU A 99 5.05 -6.81 17.83
C LEU A 99 4.51 -7.97 16.98
N MET A 100 4.09 -9.06 17.62
CA MET A 100 3.51 -10.21 16.92
C MET A 100 2.18 -9.88 16.25
N GLU A 101 1.26 -9.19 16.93
CA GLU A 101 -0.02 -8.75 16.37
C GLU A 101 0.19 -7.81 15.18
N HIS A 102 1.13 -6.87 15.31
CA HIS A 102 1.47 -5.94 14.25
C HIS A 102 2.05 -6.66 13.03
N PHE A 103 2.96 -7.63 13.26
CA PHE A 103 3.55 -8.43 12.19
C PHE A 103 2.50 -9.32 11.51
N GLN A 104 1.63 -9.95 12.29
CA GLN A 104 0.51 -10.74 11.77
C GLN A 104 -0.38 -9.91 10.83
N SER A 105 -0.78 -8.73 11.27
CA SER A 105 -1.73 -7.90 10.54
C SER A 105 -1.15 -7.20 9.31
N ASN A 106 0.13 -6.82 9.34
CA ASN A 106 0.74 -5.99 8.30
C ASN A 106 1.73 -6.74 7.40
N VAL A 107 2.29 -7.86 7.86
CA VAL A 107 3.23 -8.68 7.08
C VAL A 107 2.57 -9.97 6.61
N LEU A 108 2.11 -10.82 7.53
CA LEU A 108 1.59 -12.14 7.15
C LEU A 108 0.33 -12.03 6.29
N SER A 109 -0.58 -11.08 6.60
CA SER A 109 -1.74 -10.81 5.75
C SER A 109 -1.34 -10.35 4.35
N LEU A 110 -0.39 -9.41 4.24
CA LEU A 110 0.14 -8.91 2.96
C LEU A 110 0.81 -10.05 2.16
N VAL A 111 1.59 -10.91 2.83
CA VAL A 111 2.24 -12.07 2.20
C VAL A 111 1.20 -13.04 1.65
N ALA A 112 0.18 -13.41 2.43
CA ALA A 112 -0.88 -14.31 1.99
C ALA A 112 -1.64 -13.78 0.77
N ILE A 113 -2.01 -12.48 0.79
CA ILE A 113 -2.67 -11.78 -0.32
C ILE A 113 -1.77 -11.79 -1.58
N THR A 114 -0.48 -11.47 -1.40
CA THR A 114 0.49 -11.43 -2.51
C THR A 114 0.71 -12.81 -3.11
N GLN A 115 0.82 -13.86 -2.28
CA GLN A 115 0.94 -15.25 -2.76
C GLN A 115 -0.27 -15.68 -3.58
N ALA A 116 -1.49 -15.34 -3.14
CA ALA A 116 -2.72 -15.64 -3.88
C ALA A 116 -2.75 -14.94 -5.25
N ALA A 117 -2.35 -13.66 -5.32
CA ALA A 117 -2.26 -12.94 -6.58
C ALA A 117 -1.18 -13.54 -7.51
N LEU A 118 0.00 -13.85 -6.96
CA LEU A 118 1.11 -14.48 -7.69
C LEU A 118 0.72 -15.83 -8.29
N GLU A 119 -0.11 -16.63 -7.62
CA GLU A 119 -0.56 -17.93 -8.16
C GLU A 119 -1.26 -17.77 -9.52
N GLY A 120 -2.18 -16.82 -9.64
CA GLY A 120 -2.87 -16.52 -10.90
C GLY A 120 -1.96 -15.84 -11.94
N MET A 121 -1.18 -14.84 -11.51
CA MET A 121 -0.25 -14.10 -12.38
C MET A 121 0.80 -15.04 -13.01
N ARG A 122 1.36 -15.98 -12.25
CA ARG A 122 2.34 -16.97 -12.76
C ARG A 122 1.75 -17.87 -13.84
N LYS A 123 0.50 -18.33 -13.67
CA LYS A 123 -0.20 -19.15 -14.68
C LYS A 123 -0.39 -18.41 -15.99
N ARG A 124 -0.72 -17.11 -15.92
CA ARG A 124 -0.90 -16.25 -17.10
C ARG A 124 0.41 -15.64 -17.64
N LYS A 125 1.52 -15.79 -16.90
CA LYS A 125 2.83 -15.19 -17.21
C LYS A 125 2.77 -13.67 -17.37
N ASN A 126 1.93 -13.03 -16.57
CA ASN A 126 1.73 -11.59 -16.58
C ASN A 126 1.27 -11.08 -15.23
N GLY A 127 1.82 -9.95 -14.77
CA GLY A 127 1.38 -9.30 -13.55
C GLY A 127 2.26 -8.15 -13.12
N HIS A 128 1.69 -7.27 -12.29
CA HIS A 128 2.39 -6.15 -11.67
C HIS A 128 2.05 -6.10 -10.17
N ILE A 129 3.07 -5.98 -9.34
CA ILE A 129 2.92 -5.73 -7.90
C ILE A 129 3.46 -4.33 -7.61
N VAL A 130 2.65 -3.48 -7.01
CA VAL A 130 3.05 -2.17 -6.50
C VAL A 130 2.87 -2.16 -4.99
N THR A 131 3.93 -1.89 -4.24
CA THR A 131 3.89 -1.90 -2.78
C THR A 131 4.15 -0.51 -2.22
N VAL A 132 3.25 -0.03 -1.37
CA VAL A 132 3.40 1.25 -0.67
C VAL A 132 4.29 1.08 0.55
N LEU A 133 5.44 1.72 0.53
CA LEU A 133 6.42 1.79 1.61
C LEU A 133 6.32 3.14 2.35
N THR A 134 7.45 3.73 2.71
CA THR A 134 7.57 5.05 3.36
C THR A 134 8.97 5.63 3.12
N SER A 135 9.08 6.94 2.97
CA SER A 135 10.36 7.64 2.85
C SER A 135 11.22 7.53 4.12
N SER A 136 10.60 7.29 5.28
CA SER A 136 11.33 7.06 6.55
C SER A 136 12.26 5.83 6.55
N LEU A 137 12.26 5.02 5.49
CA LEU A 137 13.27 3.95 5.30
C LEU A 137 14.63 4.47 4.84
N VAL A 138 14.71 5.70 4.35
CA VAL A 138 15.92 6.28 3.76
C VAL A 138 16.63 7.18 4.77
N GLY A 139 15.88 8.05 5.44
CA GLY A 139 16.41 9.00 6.41
C GLY A 139 16.41 8.47 7.84
N THR A 140 16.48 9.40 8.80
CA THR A 140 16.35 9.09 10.22
C THR A 140 14.88 8.88 10.57
N PRO A 141 14.48 7.70 11.06
CA PRO A 141 13.09 7.45 11.40
C PRO A 141 12.64 8.32 12.58
N PRO A 142 11.39 8.83 12.57
CA PRO A 142 10.83 9.55 13.71
C PRO A 142 10.82 8.71 14.97
N LEU A 143 10.87 9.36 16.12
CA LEU A 143 10.84 8.68 17.42
C LEU A 143 9.53 7.90 17.61
N GLY A 144 9.65 6.64 18.00
CA GLY A 144 8.51 5.72 18.18
C GLY A 144 8.12 4.95 16.90
N TYR A 145 8.76 5.19 15.76
CA TYR A 145 8.49 4.51 14.49
C TYR A 145 9.21 3.16 14.33
N GLY A 146 9.87 2.68 15.38
CA GLY A 146 10.71 1.45 15.28
C GLY A 146 9.95 0.24 14.74
N MET A 147 8.75 -0.05 15.25
CA MET A 147 7.93 -1.15 14.78
C MET A 147 7.44 -0.92 13.33
N TYR A 148 6.93 0.27 13.03
CA TYR A 148 6.49 0.65 11.69
C TYR A 148 7.61 0.56 10.66
N GLY A 149 8.76 1.20 10.95
CA GLY A 149 9.92 1.21 10.06
C GLY A 149 10.48 -0.19 9.81
N ALA A 150 10.65 -0.99 10.87
CA ALA A 150 11.12 -2.37 10.75
C ALA A 150 10.19 -3.23 9.87
N THR A 151 8.88 -3.09 10.05
CA THR A 151 7.88 -3.80 9.23
C THR A 151 7.94 -3.36 7.77
N LYS A 152 8.03 -2.06 7.50
CA LYS A 152 8.15 -1.54 6.12
C LYS A 152 9.48 -1.96 5.48
N ALA A 153 10.57 -2.03 6.24
CA ALA A 153 11.86 -2.55 5.76
C ALA A 153 11.78 -4.04 5.39
N TYR A 154 11.11 -4.84 6.21
CA TYR A 154 10.86 -6.25 5.91
C TYR A 154 10.07 -6.40 4.60
N VAL A 155 8.98 -5.67 4.43
CA VAL A 155 8.16 -5.70 3.22
C VAL A 155 8.95 -5.20 2.00
N ALA A 156 9.79 -4.17 2.16
CA ALA A 156 10.66 -3.67 1.09
C ALA A 156 11.62 -4.76 0.60
N GLN A 157 12.20 -5.53 1.52
CA GLN A 157 13.08 -6.65 1.15
C GLN A 157 12.32 -7.77 0.43
N LEU A 158 11.09 -8.09 0.85
CA LEU A 158 10.24 -9.04 0.13
C LEU A 158 9.93 -8.56 -1.29
N ALA A 159 9.58 -7.27 -1.47
CA ALA A 159 9.29 -6.71 -2.78
C ALA A 159 10.49 -6.81 -3.74
N LYS A 160 11.72 -6.59 -3.25
CA LYS A 160 12.97 -6.84 -4.01
C LYS A 160 13.13 -8.32 -4.38
N THR A 161 12.80 -9.22 -3.47
CA THR A 161 12.84 -10.66 -3.72
C THR A 161 11.85 -11.03 -4.83
N TRP A 162 10.61 -10.55 -4.76
CA TRP A 162 9.60 -10.82 -5.80
C TRP A 162 10.01 -10.29 -7.17
N SER A 163 10.63 -9.11 -7.24
CA SER A 163 11.10 -8.56 -8.51
C SER A 163 12.14 -9.47 -9.19
N LYS A 164 13.02 -10.11 -8.40
CA LYS A 164 14.04 -11.01 -8.92
C LYS A 164 13.51 -12.39 -9.27
N GLU A 165 12.63 -12.95 -8.44
CA GLU A 165 12.13 -14.32 -8.61
C GLU A 165 11.16 -14.45 -9.77
N TYR A 166 10.30 -13.43 -9.98
CA TYR A 166 9.15 -13.57 -10.88
C TYR A 166 9.28 -12.85 -12.22
N ILE A 167 10.33 -12.06 -12.47
CA ILE A 167 10.49 -11.37 -13.75
C ILE A 167 10.58 -12.33 -14.95
N LYS A 168 11.19 -13.51 -14.77
CA LYS A 168 11.28 -14.52 -15.84
C LYS A 168 9.92 -15.07 -16.30
N VAL A 169 8.91 -14.94 -15.44
CA VAL A 169 7.52 -15.30 -15.77
C VAL A 169 6.66 -14.06 -16.01
N GLY A 170 7.29 -12.93 -16.34
CA GLY A 170 6.59 -11.72 -16.77
C GLY A 170 5.89 -10.94 -15.67
N ILE A 171 6.28 -11.10 -14.39
CA ILE A 171 5.73 -10.35 -13.26
C ILE A 171 6.77 -9.35 -12.76
N THR A 172 6.36 -8.10 -12.57
CA THR A 172 7.17 -7.04 -11.97
C THR A 172 6.75 -6.77 -10.53
N SER A 173 7.68 -6.28 -9.71
CA SER A 173 7.42 -5.81 -8.35
C SER A 173 8.18 -4.51 -8.13
N ASN A 174 7.43 -3.43 -7.90
CA ASN A 174 7.95 -2.08 -7.68
C ASN A 174 7.36 -1.47 -6.41
N CYS A 175 8.00 -0.45 -5.88
CA CYS A 175 7.60 0.21 -4.66
C CYS A 175 7.43 1.72 -4.87
N VAL A 176 6.54 2.31 -4.07
CA VAL A 176 6.41 3.76 -3.89
C VAL A 176 6.69 4.08 -2.42
N SER A 177 7.56 5.05 -2.17
CA SER A 177 7.93 5.50 -0.82
C SER A 177 7.48 6.94 -0.59
N PRO A 178 6.22 7.15 -0.13
CA PRO A 178 5.70 8.47 0.14
C PRO A 178 6.38 9.12 1.35
N GLY A 179 6.51 10.45 1.31
CA GLY A 179 6.72 11.30 2.46
C GLY A 179 5.47 11.39 3.36
N PHE A 180 5.47 12.34 4.28
CA PHE A 180 4.31 12.57 5.14
C PHE A 180 3.11 13.07 4.33
N MET A 181 1.95 12.43 4.54
CA MET A 181 0.65 12.83 3.97
C MET A 181 -0.36 13.01 5.11
N GLN A 182 -1.19 14.06 5.01
CA GLN A 182 -2.30 14.22 5.94
C GLN A 182 -3.50 13.38 5.47
N THR A 183 -3.77 12.31 6.20
CA THR A 183 -4.84 11.34 5.92
C THR A 183 -5.44 10.83 7.23
N ASP A 184 -6.49 10.01 7.16
CA ASP A 184 -7.05 9.33 8.35
C ASP A 184 -5.95 8.55 9.12
N PHE A 185 -4.94 8.04 8.43
CA PHE A 185 -3.81 7.32 9.01
C PHE A 185 -2.90 8.19 9.89
N THR A 186 -2.82 9.47 9.61
CA THR A 186 -2.00 10.47 10.32
C THR A 186 -2.85 11.50 11.07
N ALA A 187 -4.15 11.23 11.26
CA ALA A 187 -5.10 12.18 11.84
C ALA A 187 -4.75 12.60 13.30
N GLU A 188 -4.03 11.75 14.03
CA GLU A 188 -3.58 12.03 15.41
C GLU A 188 -2.29 12.87 15.47
N THR A 189 -1.76 13.32 14.32
CA THR A 189 -0.55 14.16 14.30
C THR A 189 -0.89 15.56 14.80
N ASP A 190 -0.10 16.07 15.77
CA ASP A 190 -0.26 17.41 16.33
C ASP A 190 -0.14 18.47 15.21
N GLU A 191 -1.02 19.46 15.22
CA GLU A 191 -1.05 20.56 14.23
C GLU A 191 0.29 21.27 14.12
N ARG A 192 1.00 21.48 15.24
CA ARG A 192 2.34 22.08 15.26
C ARG A 192 3.36 21.27 14.49
N VAL A 193 3.24 19.92 14.56
CA VAL A 193 4.12 19.04 13.78
C VAL A 193 3.79 19.14 12.29
N ILE A 194 2.50 19.27 11.94
CA ILE A 194 2.06 19.45 10.54
C ILE A 194 2.59 20.81 10.01
N GLU A 195 2.48 21.88 10.79
CA GLU A 195 3.01 23.20 10.44
C GLU A 195 4.53 23.14 10.22
N GLN A 196 5.27 22.52 11.16
CA GLN A 196 6.72 22.36 11.04
C GLN A 196 7.09 21.56 9.78
N LEU A 197 6.43 20.41 9.53
CA LEU A 197 6.67 19.60 8.35
C LEU A 197 6.36 20.36 7.06
N THR A 198 5.34 21.24 7.08
CA THR A 198 5.00 22.09 5.95
C THR A 198 6.07 23.16 5.71
N GLU A 199 6.57 23.78 6.78
CA GLU A 199 7.64 24.80 6.70
C GLU A 199 8.97 24.21 6.24
N GLU A 200 9.29 23.00 6.68
CA GLU A 200 10.52 22.30 6.29
C GLU A 200 10.44 21.72 4.87
N HIS A 201 9.21 21.47 4.36
CA HIS A 201 9.02 20.87 3.04
C HIS A 201 9.49 21.81 1.92
N PRO A 202 10.28 21.32 0.94
CA PRO A 202 10.83 22.18 -0.14
C PRO A 202 9.75 22.94 -0.92
N LEU A 203 8.57 22.33 -1.11
CA LEU A 203 7.44 22.96 -1.80
C LEU A 203 6.48 23.72 -0.87
N LYS A 204 6.80 23.81 0.44
CA LYS A 204 5.95 24.48 1.45
C LYS A 204 4.50 23.98 1.48
N GLN A 205 4.33 22.71 1.22
CA GLN A 205 3.02 22.03 1.24
C GLN A 205 3.17 20.56 1.59
N ILE A 206 2.19 20.00 2.29
CA ILE A 206 2.12 18.56 2.57
C ILE A 206 1.78 17.81 1.30
N LEU A 207 2.45 16.66 1.12
CA LEU A 207 2.19 15.73 0.01
C LEU A 207 0.73 15.27 0.01
N LYS A 208 0.07 15.31 -1.15
CA LYS A 208 -1.31 14.86 -1.30
C LYS A 208 -1.38 13.39 -1.73
N PRO A 209 -2.38 12.64 -1.25
CA PRO A 209 -2.60 11.26 -1.71
C PRO A 209 -2.72 11.12 -3.22
N GLU A 210 -3.29 12.13 -3.91
CA GLU A 210 -3.47 12.16 -5.35
C GLU A 210 -2.15 12.19 -6.11
N ASP A 211 -1.13 12.87 -5.58
CA ASP A 211 0.21 12.92 -6.19
C ASP A 211 0.89 11.54 -6.14
N VAL A 212 0.73 10.83 -5.01
CA VAL A 212 1.23 9.45 -4.87
C VAL A 212 0.46 8.49 -5.75
N ALA A 213 -0.87 8.65 -5.85
CA ALA A 213 -1.71 7.82 -6.70
C ALA A 213 -1.33 7.94 -8.19
N GLN A 214 -0.84 9.11 -8.65
CA GLN A 214 -0.29 9.27 -10.00
C GLN A 214 0.95 8.42 -10.22
N VAL A 215 1.84 8.34 -9.22
CA VAL A 215 3.05 7.50 -9.30
C VAL A 215 2.68 6.01 -9.27
N ILE A 216 1.69 5.62 -8.45
CA ILE A 216 1.18 4.25 -8.44
C ILE A 216 0.60 3.89 -9.80
N GLU A 217 -0.22 4.74 -10.41
CA GLU A 217 -0.78 4.53 -11.74
C GLU A 217 0.34 4.38 -12.79
N ALA A 218 1.36 5.25 -12.77
CA ALA A 218 2.50 5.13 -13.67
C ALA A 218 3.23 3.78 -13.55
N LEU A 219 3.35 3.23 -12.34
CA LEU A 219 3.93 1.90 -12.12
C LEU A 219 3.00 0.77 -12.55
N VAL A 220 1.68 0.93 -12.43
CA VAL A 220 0.68 -0.04 -12.92
C VAL A 220 0.79 -0.24 -14.43
N TYR A 221 1.03 0.84 -15.18
CA TYR A 221 1.17 0.81 -16.64
C TYR A 221 2.62 0.76 -17.13
N ALA A 222 3.59 0.66 -16.24
CA ALA A 222 5.00 0.67 -16.61
C ALA A 222 5.39 -0.56 -17.45
N PRO A 223 6.32 -0.42 -18.39
CA PRO A 223 6.86 -1.56 -19.13
C PRO A 223 7.64 -2.49 -18.18
N LYS A 224 7.72 -3.77 -18.52
CA LYS A 224 8.34 -4.81 -17.66
C LYS A 224 9.83 -4.59 -17.35
N HIS A 225 10.51 -3.71 -18.09
CA HIS A 225 11.87 -3.29 -17.76
C HIS A 225 11.93 -2.36 -16.53
N VAL A 226 10.81 -1.77 -16.11
CA VAL A 226 10.68 -1.07 -14.82
C VAL A 226 10.33 -2.11 -13.76
N ASN A 227 11.35 -2.65 -13.09
CA ASN A 227 11.20 -3.73 -12.13
C ASN A 227 12.24 -3.62 -11.02
N GLY A 228 11.83 -3.80 -9.77
CA GLY A 228 12.69 -3.71 -8.58
C GLY A 228 13.00 -2.28 -8.16
N VAL A 229 12.30 -1.27 -8.70
CA VAL A 229 12.50 0.13 -8.33
C VAL A 229 11.69 0.50 -7.10
N THR A 230 12.22 1.45 -6.32
CA THR A 230 11.50 2.16 -5.29
C THR A 230 11.51 3.64 -5.65
N ILE A 231 10.33 4.23 -5.86
CA ILE A 231 10.19 5.64 -6.23
C ILE A 231 9.84 6.43 -4.97
N PRO A 232 10.75 7.29 -4.46
CA PRO A 232 10.43 8.22 -3.40
C PRO A 232 9.49 9.32 -3.94
N VAL A 233 8.44 9.65 -3.17
CA VAL A 233 7.52 10.75 -3.45
C VAL A 233 7.55 11.68 -2.24
N ASN A 234 8.59 12.50 -2.14
CA ASN A 234 8.93 13.28 -0.96
C ASN A 234 9.60 14.63 -1.28
N ALA A 235 9.47 15.09 -2.52
CA ALA A 235 10.09 16.34 -3.00
C ALA A 235 11.62 16.44 -2.77
N GLY A 236 12.32 15.30 -2.73
CA GLY A 236 13.77 15.24 -2.51
C GLY A 236 14.21 15.47 -1.06
N MET A 237 13.30 15.36 -0.08
CA MET A 237 13.65 15.50 1.34
C MET A 237 14.62 14.40 1.80
N GLU A 238 14.44 13.19 1.32
CA GLU A 238 15.40 12.08 1.49
C GLU A 238 15.69 11.48 0.11
N ILE A 239 16.97 11.30 -0.17
CA ILE A 239 17.48 10.78 -1.45
C ILE A 239 18.08 9.39 -1.19
N LEU A 240 17.69 8.39 -2.01
CA LEU A 240 18.22 7.01 -1.96
C LEU A 240 19.65 6.94 -2.50
#